data_5c8a276be1ae39d727d6e7e86d3f1b10
#
_entry.id   5c8a276be1ae39d727d6e7e86d3f1b10
#
_cell.length_a   1.000
_cell.length_b   1.000
_cell.length_c   1.000
_cell.angle_alpha   90.00
_cell.angle_beta   90.00
_cell.angle_gamma   90.00
#
_symmetry.space_group_name_H-M   'P 1'
#
loop_
_entity.id
_entity.type
_entity.pdbx_description
1 polymer ?
#
loop_
_entity_poly.entity_id
_entity_poly.type
_entity_poly.pdbx_seq_one_letter_code
_entity_poly.pdbx_strand_id
1 'polypeptide(L)'
;MGNFNHLTESWSLPWQSVLSSQLWRLEHLYWIENKAGQLQRFSLNRAQRRLHERLWYRNDILKARQLGISTYVAMLMLDMSLFRSNFHCGIIDKSLPDAQQKLAKLHFAWDHLDYVPPNPSAMDVALARLGERIKSLSGVEKKGEWQPRTLARSRLAFSNGSDVRVGTNLRGGTMQFLHVSELAYVSVHAPWRAKEIRTGAINTVPPGGFILKESTHEGGRYGVNYELTRQAMENMGKSELSPLDFRFFFFSWFDQDEYTLPGRGRWSRELDEYFLSLERETGVVLDAGQKRWYARMARVMGASMKQEYPGTPQEAFATGEEGSISGSRIMALRERGRVGVEFEADPDAPTFTAWDLGLSDHTAIWLVQIMGDSFHWLDHYAASQQPLAHYVEKMKEWEKNHGVAVTFHLLPHDAARRDAHGISYVENMGRLGLVNVRVVPRTTDVWRGINTLRELLERSFFHARTQEKARGFCGEEEPGGVEHLELYRSRPPGVGGAIAESPVHDGHSHTADAARTFAEAWSHGMLHGTGNGRERGRRARMW
;
A
#
# COMPACT_ATOMS: atom_id res chain seq x y z
N MET A 1 4.25 26.88 -19.79
CA MET A 1 4.29 26.73 -21.25
C MET A 1 5.75 26.79 -21.68
N GLY A 2 6.41 25.64 -21.79
CA GLY A 2 7.84 25.58 -22.16
C GLY A 2 7.99 25.54 -23.68
N ASN A 3 9.08 26.10 -24.15
CA ASN A 3 9.44 26.31 -25.55
C ASN A 3 9.21 25.08 -26.44
N PHE A 4 8.16 25.10 -27.23
CA PHE A 4 7.84 24.15 -28.29
C PHE A 4 8.71 24.35 -29.57
N ASN A 5 9.77 25.18 -29.50
CA ASN A 5 10.25 25.94 -30.63
C ASN A 5 11.09 25.19 -31.67
N HIS A 6 11.72 24.04 -31.38
CA HIS A 6 12.67 23.48 -32.34
C HIS A 6 12.08 22.51 -33.38
N LEU A 7 10.98 21.81 -33.06
CA LEU A 7 10.35 20.89 -34.03
C LEU A 7 9.28 21.58 -34.87
N THR A 8 8.64 22.64 -34.36
CA THR A 8 7.49 23.28 -35.02
C THR A 8 7.85 24.44 -35.94
N GLU A 9 8.98 25.11 -35.77
CA GLU A 9 9.38 26.28 -36.56
C GLU A 9 9.62 25.94 -38.07
N SER A 10 9.90 24.68 -38.38
CA SER A 10 10.14 24.22 -39.76
C SER A 10 8.89 23.68 -40.47
N TRP A 11 7.69 23.78 -39.88
CA TRP A 11 6.45 23.20 -40.41
C TRP A 11 5.51 24.24 -41.03
N SER A 12 4.72 23.82 -42.01
CA SER A 12 3.66 24.66 -42.56
C SER A 12 2.58 24.93 -41.50
N LEU A 13 1.95 26.11 -41.53
CA LEU A 13 0.95 26.59 -40.57
C LEU A 13 -0.11 25.57 -40.12
N PRO A 14 -0.71 24.72 -41.00
CA PRO A 14 -1.70 23.73 -40.55
C PRO A 14 -1.13 22.68 -39.58
N TRP A 15 0.10 22.21 -39.81
CA TRP A 15 0.75 21.23 -38.94
C TRP A 15 1.20 21.81 -37.60
N GLN A 16 1.64 23.07 -37.58
CA GLN A 16 1.98 23.76 -36.32
C GLN A 16 0.78 23.82 -35.38
N SER A 17 -0.40 24.15 -35.91
CA SER A 17 -1.63 24.25 -35.13
C SER A 17 -2.02 22.90 -34.49
N VAL A 18 -2.06 21.81 -35.24
CA VAL A 18 -2.47 20.50 -34.70
C VAL A 18 -1.39 19.88 -33.81
N LEU A 19 -0.11 20.08 -34.11
CA LEU A 19 1.00 19.60 -33.30
C LEU A 19 1.16 20.35 -31.98
N SER A 20 0.58 21.52 -31.83
CA SER A 20 0.52 22.23 -30.54
C SER A 20 -0.37 21.51 -29.52
N SER A 21 -1.36 20.74 -29.98
CA SER A 21 -2.27 19.97 -29.13
C SER A 21 -1.65 18.63 -28.73
N GLN A 22 -1.32 18.47 -27.45
CA GLN A 22 -0.82 17.20 -26.90
C GLN A 22 -1.83 16.07 -27.06
N LEU A 23 -3.11 16.33 -26.80
CA LEU A 23 -4.18 15.35 -26.97
C LEU A 23 -4.24 14.85 -28.42
N TRP A 24 -4.17 15.77 -29.39
CA TRP A 24 -4.16 15.40 -30.80
C TRP A 24 -2.95 14.51 -31.14
N ARG A 25 -1.75 14.87 -30.69
CA ARG A 25 -0.54 14.06 -30.90
C ARG A 25 -0.69 12.65 -30.31
N LEU A 26 -1.19 12.55 -29.08
CA LEU A 26 -1.42 11.26 -28.44
C LEU A 26 -2.38 10.37 -29.24
N GLU A 27 -3.46 10.94 -29.78
CA GLU A 27 -4.49 10.17 -30.50
C GLU A 27 -4.14 9.87 -31.96
N HIS A 28 -3.14 10.54 -32.55
CA HIS A 28 -2.87 10.41 -33.97
C HIS A 28 -1.46 9.92 -34.35
N LEU A 29 -0.45 10.15 -33.51
CA LEU A 29 0.93 9.84 -33.87
C LEU A 29 1.37 8.43 -33.49
N TYR A 30 0.89 7.89 -32.37
CA TYR A 30 1.47 6.70 -31.76
C TYR A 30 0.72 5.43 -32.11
N TRP A 31 1.48 4.35 -32.32
CA TRP A 31 0.96 3.01 -32.51
C TRP A 31 1.29 2.15 -31.31
N ILE A 32 0.40 1.27 -30.95
CA ILE A 32 0.55 0.31 -29.85
C ILE A 32 0.13 -1.08 -30.30
N GLU A 33 0.63 -2.08 -29.61
CA GLU A 33 0.11 -3.42 -29.67
C GLU A 33 -1.06 -3.56 -28.68
N ASN A 34 -2.21 -4.00 -29.15
CA ASN A 34 -3.39 -4.24 -28.30
C ASN A 34 -3.30 -5.59 -27.59
N LYS A 35 -4.28 -5.90 -26.73
CA LYS A 35 -4.33 -7.16 -25.95
C LYS A 35 -4.40 -8.43 -26.84
N ALA A 36 -4.81 -8.29 -28.08
CA ALA A 36 -4.87 -9.39 -29.05
C ALA A 36 -3.57 -9.52 -29.90
N GLY A 37 -2.53 -8.75 -29.58
CA GLY A 37 -1.26 -8.74 -30.33
C GLY A 37 -1.37 -8.01 -31.68
N GLN A 38 -2.38 -7.20 -31.88
CA GLN A 38 -2.58 -6.47 -33.13
C GLN A 38 -2.09 -5.04 -33.00
N LEU A 39 -1.46 -4.56 -34.06
CA LEU A 39 -1.04 -3.18 -34.19
C LEU A 39 -2.26 -2.27 -34.37
N GLN A 40 -2.41 -1.29 -33.51
CA GLN A 40 -3.46 -0.28 -33.61
C GLN A 40 -2.96 1.11 -33.25
N ARG A 41 -3.61 2.14 -33.78
CA ARG A 41 -3.34 3.52 -33.39
C ARG A 41 -3.80 3.74 -31.96
N PHE A 42 -2.95 4.38 -31.15
CA PHE A 42 -3.31 4.71 -29.78
C PHE A 42 -4.45 5.74 -29.77
N SER A 43 -5.45 5.49 -28.97
CA SER A 43 -6.52 6.43 -28.65
C SER A 43 -6.85 6.30 -27.17
N LEU A 44 -7.20 7.41 -26.53
CA LEU A 44 -7.49 7.41 -25.09
C LEU A 44 -8.84 6.74 -24.83
N ASN A 45 -8.84 5.72 -23.95
CA ASN A 45 -10.08 5.19 -23.40
C ASN A 45 -10.69 6.17 -22.38
N ARG A 46 -11.87 5.87 -21.86
CA ARG A 46 -12.61 6.75 -20.93
C ARG A 46 -11.79 7.11 -19.68
N ALA A 47 -11.14 6.15 -19.04
CA ALA A 47 -10.32 6.36 -17.86
C ALA A 47 -9.09 7.23 -18.16
N GLN A 48 -8.39 6.94 -19.26
CA GLN A 48 -7.21 7.71 -19.69
C GLN A 48 -7.57 9.15 -20.07
N ARG A 49 -8.71 9.36 -20.73
CA ARG A 49 -9.21 10.71 -21.09
C ARG A 49 -9.53 11.51 -19.82
N ARG A 50 -10.26 10.93 -18.86
CA ARG A 50 -10.55 11.57 -17.57
C ARG A 50 -9.28 11.94 -16.81
N LEU A 51 -8.24 11.09 -16.86
CA LEU A 51 -6.93 11.40 -16.29
C LEU A 51 -6.25 12.55 -17.02
N HIS A 52 -6.21 12.50 -18.36
CA HIS A 52 -5.55 13.50 -19.20
C HIS A 52 -6.14 14.91 -19.02
N GLU A 53 -7.46 15.03 -18.99
CA GLU A 53 -8.18 16.30 -18.83
C GLU A 53 -7.94 16.97 -17.47
N ARG A 54 -7.60 16.16 -16.45
CA ARG A 54 -7.42 16.62 -15.08
C ARG A 54 -5.98 16.45 -14.57
N LEU A 55 -5.04 16.20 -15.47
CA LEU A 55 -3.64 15.95 -15.13
C LEU A 55 -3.07 17.12 -14.30
N TRP A 56 -2.33 16.76 -13.25
CA TRP A 56 -1.67 17.70 -12.34
C TRP A 56 -0.15 17.43 -12.33
N TYR A 57 0.60 18.23 -11.65
CA TYR A 57 2.03 18.02 -11.48
C TYR A 57 2.35 16.68 -10.80
N ARG A 58 1.64 16.35 -9.72
CA ARG A 58 1.78 15.08 -9.01
C ARG A 58 0.42 14.38 -8.95
N ASN A 59 0.38 13.16 -9.45
CA ASN A 59 -0.85 12.38 -9.58
C ASN A 59 -0.69 11.05 -8.86
N ASP A 60 -1.60 10.77 -7.94
CA ASP A 60 -1.74 9.48 -7.26
C ASP A 60 -2.95 8.76 -7.83
N ILE A 61 -2.69 7.63 -8.48
CA ILE A 61 -3.70 6.91 -9.25
C ILE A 61 -3.91 5.54 -8.61
N LEU A 62 -4.98 5.42 -7.84
CA LEU A 62 -5.51 4.16 -7.34
C LEU A 62 -6.49 3.60 -8.37
N LYS A 63 -6.31 2.35 -8.79
CA LYS A 63 -7.06 1.82 -9.92
C LYS A 63 -7.33 0.32 -9.83
N ALA A 64 -8.37 -0.14 -10.49
CA ALA A 64 -8.53 -1.55 -10.84
C ALA A 64 -7.46 -1.99 -11.87
N ARG A 65 -7.28 -3.30 -12.01
CA ARG A 65 -6.33 -3.87 -12.98
C ARG A 65 -6.67 -3.49 -14.42
N GLN A 66 -5.65 -3.49 -15.27
CA GLN A 66 -5.71 -3.45 -16.74
C GLN A 66 -6.54 -2.31 -17.38
N LEU A 67 -6.58 -1.14 -16.75
CA LEU A 67 -7.25 0.06 -17.29
C LEU A 67 -6.43 0.80 -18.37
N GLY A 68 -5.25 0.28 -18.73
CA GLY A 68 -4.39 0.88 -19.73
C GLY A 68 -3.62 2.12 -19.28
N ILE A 69 -3.66 2.48 -17.97
CA ILE A 69 -3.00 3.69 -17.44
C ILE A 69 -1.50 3.68 -17.71
N SER A 70 -0.79 2.57 -17.48
CA SER A 70 0.66 2.48 -17.76
C SER A 70 1.00 2.67 -19.24
N THR A 71 0.10 2.27 -20.17
CA THR A 71 0.28 2.53 -21.62
C THR A 71 0.09 4.01 -21.93
N TYR A 72 -0.92 4.65 -21.35
CA TYR A 72 -1.11 6.10 -21.47
C TYR A 72 0.11 6.88 -20.97
N VAL A 73 0.63 6.52 -19.78
CA VAL A 73 1.82 7.18 -19.22
C VAL A 73 3.03 7.00 -20.13
N ALA A 74 3.22 5.81 -20.70
CA ALA A 74 4.30 5.55 -21.67
C ALA A 74 4.19 6.45 -22.91
N MET A 75 2.99 6.58 -23.49
CA MET A 75 2.77 7.48 -24.66
C MET A 75 2.97 8.94 -24.28
N LEU A 76 2.50 9.35 -23.09
CA LEU A 76 2.68 10.70 -22.59
C LEU A 76 4.16 11.05 -22.37
N MET A 77 4.95 10.10 -21.80
CA MET A 77 6.40 10.28 -21.60
C MET A 77 7.13 10.39 -22.93
N LEU A 78 6.78 9.54 -23.90
CA LEU A 78 7.34 9.60 -25.25
C LEU A 78 7.03 10.95 -25.91
N ASP A 79 5.78 11.37 -25.88
CA ASP A 79 5.34 12.65 -26.42
C ASP A 79 6.09 13.83 -25.83
N MET A 80 6.17 13.89 -24.49
CA MET A 80 6.90 14.96 -23.82
C MET A 80 8.39 14.94 -24.12
N SER A 81 9.00 13.77 -24.25
CA SER A 81 10.44 13.65 -24.59
C SER A 81 10.74 14.05 -26.03
N LEU A 82 9.80 13.85 -26.97
CA LEU A 82 9.96 14.24 -28.37
C LEU A 82 9.76 15.75 -28.58
N PHE A 83 8.75 16.32 -27.92
CA PHE A 83 8.34 17.70 -28.16
C PHE A 83 8.86 18.71 -27.13
N ARG A 84 9.73 18.30 -26.19
CA ARG A 84 10.45 19.16 -25.25
C ARG A 84 11.93 18.83 -25.27
N SER A 85 12.79 19.85 -25.27
CA SER A 85 14.24 19.64 -25.18
C SER A 85 14.70 19.44 -23.77
N ASN A 86 15.73 18.62 -23.58
CA ASN A 86 16.36 18.34 -22.28
C ASN A 86 15.36 17.85 -21.23
N PHE A 87 14.41 17.00 -21.65
CA PHE A 87 13.32 16.49 -20.82
C PHE A 87 13.65 15.08 -20.35
N HIS A 88 14.10 14.94 -19.11
CA HIS A 88 14.55 13.68 -18.54
C HIS A 88 13.41 12.97 -17.80
N CYS A 89 13.16 11.72 -18.18
CA CYS A 89 12.11 10.90 -17.60
C CYS A 89 12.68 9.67 -16.88
N GLY A 90 12.00 9.23 -15.83
CA GLY A 90 12.32 8.01 -15.10
C GLY A 90 11.12 7.09 -14.95
N ILE A 91 11.34 5.77 -15.06
CA ILE A 91 10.32 4.73 -14.81
C ILE A 91 10.83 3.83 -13.70
N ILE A 92 10.06 3.72 -12.63
CA ILE A 92 10.24 2.78 -11.52
C ILE A 92 9.06 1.82 -11.52
N ASP A 93 9.36 0.52 -11.31
CA ASP A 93 8.34 -0.52 -11.19
C ASP A 93 8.72 -1.50 -10.06
N LYS A 94 7.85 -2.48 -9.80
CA LYS A 94 8.10 -3.55 -8.81
C LYS A 94 9.41 -4.29 -9.04
N SER A 95 9.82 -4.46 -10.30
CA SER A 95 11.14 -5.01 -10.68
C SER A 95 11.74 -4.27 -11.87
N LEU A 96 13.05 -4.44 -12.10
CA LEU A 96 13.72 -3.89 -13.29
C LEU A 96 13.17 -4.47 -14.61
N PRO A 97 12.91 -5.79 -14.75
CA PRO A 97 12.26 -6.34 -15.94
C PRO A 97 10.89 -5.72 -16.24
N ASP A 98 10.06 -5.47 -15.22
CA ASP A 98 8.75 -4.84 -15.40
C ASP A 98 8.89 -3.38 -15.88
N ALA A 99 9.85 -2.63 -15.33
CA ALA A 99 10.17 -1.28 -15.81
C ALA A 99 10.66 -1.29 -17.27
N GLN A 100 11.49 -2.27 -17.64
CA GLN A 100 11.95 -2.46 -19.02
C GLN A 100 10.80 -2.79 -19.98
N GLN A 101 9.80 -3.57 -19.56
CA GLN A 101 8.59 -3.82 -20.37
C GLN A 101 7.81 -2.52 -20.64
N LYS A 102 7.77 -1.60 -19.67
CA LYS A 102 7.16 -0.28 -19.90
C LYS A 102 7.97 0.55 -20.90
N LEU A 103 9.29 0.56 -20.76
CA LEU A 103 10.16 1.23 -21.74
C LEU A 103 10.03 0.64 -23.14
N ALA A 104 9.85 -0.67 -23.26
CA ALA A 104 9.63 -1.34 -24.55
C ALA A 104 8.38 -0.80 -25.29
N LYS A 105 7.35 -0.35 -24.58
CA LYS A 105 6.19 0.30 -25.20
C LYS A 105 6.55 1.64 -25.86
N LEU A 106 7.48 2.40 -25.26
CA LEU A 106 7.97 3.65 -25.84
C LEU A 106 8.81 3.35 -27.10
N HIS A 107 9.69 2.35 -27.02
CA HIS A 107 10.45 1.89 -28.19
C HIS A 107 9.53 1.46 -29.32
N PHE A 108 8.53 0.63 -29.00
CA PHE A 108 7.56 0.17 -29.98
C PHE A 108 6.82 1.33 -30.67
N ALA A 109 6.30 2.27 -29.91
CA ALA A 109 5.60 3.43 -30.45
C ALA A 109 6.53 4.35 -31.25
N TRP A 110 7.79 4.52 -30.84
CA TRP A 110 8.83 5.23 -31.57
C TRP A 110 9.14 4.53 -32.91
N ASP A 111 9.35 3.22 -32.89
CA ASP A 111 9.69 2.45 -34.09
C ASP A 111 8.57 2.48 -35.15
N HIS A 112 7.31 2.67 -34.71
CA HIS A 112 6.13 2.69 -35.59
C HIS A 112 5.58 4.10 -35.90
N LEU A 113 6.31 5.18 -35.60
CA LEU A 113 5.84 6.54 -35.91
C LEU A 113 5.58 6.76 -37.39
N ASP A 114 6.35 6.12 -38.26
CA ASP A 114 6.28 6.19 -39.73
C ASP A 114 5.56 4.98 -40.35
N TYR A 115 4.85 4.20 -39.53
CA TYR A 115 4.13 3.01 -40.02
C TYR A 115 2.95 3.39 -40.90
N VAL A 116 2.85 2.73 -42.06
CA VAL A 116 1.73 2.81 -43.01
C VAL A 116 0.94 1.51 -42.93
N PRO A 117 -0.35 1.53 -42.54
CA PRO A 117 -1.15 0.31 -42.49
C PRO A 117 -1.42 -0.27 -43.91
N PRO A 118 -1.80 -1.56 -44.04
CA PRO A 118 -1.96 -2.23 -45.34
C PRO A 118 -2.95 -1.56 -46.30
N ASN A 119 -4.00 -0.90 -45.81
CA ASN A 119 -4.97 -0.15 -46.58
C ASN A 119 -5.06 1.29 -46.07
N PRO A 120 -4.05 2.14 -46.36
CA PRO A 120 -3.93 3.43 -45.74
C PRO A 120 -4.94 4.43 -46.29
N SER A 121 -5.54 5.22 -45.41
CA SER A 121 -6.20 6.47 -45.78
C SER A 121 -5.17 7.53 -46.19
N ALA A 122 -5.61 8.61 -46.83
CA ALA A 122 -4.74 9.76 -47.10
C ALA A 122 -4.16 10.35 -45.81
N MET A 123 -4.90 10.30 -44.70
CA MET A 123 -4.45 10.74 -43.40
C MET A 123 -3.34 9.82 -42.86
N ASP A 124 -3.46 8.51 -43.01
CA ASP A 124 -2.42 7.57 -42.55
C ASP A 124 -1.09 7.81 -43.26
N VAL A 125 -1.14 8.04 -44.57
CA VAL A 125 0.05 8.38 -45.39
C VAL A 125 0.66 9.72 -44.91
N ALA A 126 -0.17 10.72 -44.67
CA ALA A 126 0.29 12.03 -44.18
C ALA A 126 0.92 11.93 -42.76
N LEU A 127 0.30 11.14 -41.85
CA LEU A 127 0.81 10.91 -40.52
C LEU A 127 2.12 10.10 -40.50
N ALA A 128 2.26 9.10 -41.41
CA ALA A 128 3.50 8.35 -41.54
C ALA A 128 4.66 9.24 -42.03
N ARG A 129 4.43 10.11 -43.01
CA ARG A 129 5.42 11.11 -43.46
C ARG A 129 5.79 12.09 -42.33
N LEU A 130 4.80 12.50 -41.53
CA LEU A 130 5.02 13.32 -40.33
C LEU A 130 5.90 12.57 -39.33
N GLY A 131 5.61 11.31 -39.08
CA GLY A 131 6.39 10.44 -38.19
C GLY A 131 7.84 10.25 -38.69
N GLU A 132 8.05 10.01 -39.97
CA GLU A 132 9.37 9.96 -40.62
C GLU A 132 10.17 11.26 -40.34
N ARG A 133 9.53 12.40 -40.52
CA ARG A 133 10.16 13.69 -40.24
C ARG A 133 10.47 13.89 -38.77
N ILE A 134 9.57 13.51 -37.86
CA ILE A 134 9.82 13.54 -36.41
C ILE A 134 11.04 12.66 -36.07
N LYS A 135 11.14 11.45 -36.61
CA LYS A 135 12.28 10.57 -36.46
C LYS A 135 13.59 11.21 -36.96
N SER A 136 13.57 11.85 -38.13
CA SER A 136 14.75 12.50 -38.69
C SER A 136 15.26 13.67 -37.83
N LEU A 137 14.36 14.42 -37.19
CA LEU A 137 14.68 15.58 -36.35
C LEU A 137 15.05 15.18 -34.91
N SER A 138 14.41 14.13 -34.37
CA SER A 138 14.56 13.71 -32.99
C SER A 138 15.44 12.48 -32.82
N GLY A 139 16.12 12.02 -33.85
CA GLY A 139 16.81 10.73 -34.00
C GLY A 139 17.33 10.18 -32.67
N VAL A 140 17.12 8.90 -32.43
CA VAL A 140 17.69 8.21 -31.26
C VAL A 140 19.22 8.34 -31.35
N GLU A 141 19.85 8.88 -30.31
CA GLU A 141 21.32 8.96 -30.27
C GLU A 141 21.92 7.56 -30.48
N LYS A 142 22.42 7.31 -31.68
CA LYS A 142 23.31 6.19 -31.95
C LYS A 142 24.71 6.63 -31.51
N LYS A 143 25.05 6.49 -30.25
CA LYS A 143 26.44 6.58 -29.79
C LYS A 143 27.19 5.36 -30.31
N GLY A 144 27.87 5.51 -31.44
CA GLY A 144 28.81 4.54 -31.99
C GLY A 144 28.21 3.15 -32.29
N GLU A 145 28.79 2.43 -33.21
CA GLU A 145 28.36 1.07 -33.63
C GLU A 145 28.43 -0.01 -32.53
N TRP A 146 28.81 0.38 -31.31
CA TRP A 146 29.01 -0.53 -30.17
C TRP A 146 28.27 -0.04 -28.91
N GLN A 147 26.96 -0.29 -28.83
CA GLN A 147 26.27 -0.26 -27.53
C GLN A 147 25.85 -1.68 -27.14
N PRO A 148 26.23 -2.15 -25.94
CA PRO A 148 25.73 -3.44 -25.45
C PRO A 148 24.19 -3.42 -25.43
N ARG A 149 23.57 -4.50 -25.90
CA ARG A 149 22.08 -4.68 -25.91
C ARG A 149 21.40 -4.35 -24.57
N THR A 150 22.16 -4.32 -23.48
CA THR A 150 21.73 -3.96 -22.11
C THR A 150 21.42 -2.47 -21.95
N LEU A 151 22.11 -1.55 -22.60
CA LEU A 151 21.84 -0.11 -22.50
C LEU A 151 20.55 0.29 -23.23
N ALA A 152 20.24 -0.33 -24.38
CA ALA A 152 19.01 -0.12 -25.11
C ALA A 152 17.75 -0.55 -24.34
N ARG A 153 17.87 -1.50 -23.41
CA ARG A 153 16.77 -1.95 -22.54
C ARG A 153 16.53 -1.09 -21.31
N SER A 154 17.47 -0.22 -20.97
CA SER A 154 17.39 0.61 -19.77
C SER A 154 17.26 2.10 -20.06
N ARG A 155 17.44 2.52 -21.32
CA ARG A 155 17.39 3.94 -21.70
C ARG A 155 16.95 4.12 -23.15
N LEU A 156 16.11 5.13 -23.39
CA LEU A 156 15.77 5.68 -24.70
C LEU A 156 16.16 7.17 -24.70
N ALA A 157 17.12 7.56 -25.53
CA ALA A 157 17.63 8.94 -25.58
C ALA A 157 17.42 9.54 -26.98
N PHE A 158 17.18 10.85 -27.03
CA PHE A 158 16.87 11.62 -28.22
C PHE A 158 17.91 12.71 -28.47
N SER A 159 18.09 13.11 -29.74
CA SER A 159 19.04 14.14 -30.17
C SER A 159 18.73 15.54 -29.59
N ASN A 160 17.49 15.79 -29.13
CA ASN A 160 17.10 17.02 -28.45
C ASN A 160 17.54 17.10 -26.98
N GLY A 161 18.38 16.16 -26.52
CA GLY A 161 18.88 16.08 -25.15
C GLY A 161 17.91 15.39 -24.16
N SER A 162 16.73 14.95 -24.62
CA SER A 162 15.76 14.26 -23.79
C SER A 162 16.06 12.78 -23.66
N ASP A 163 15.68 12.17 -22.54
CA ASP A 163 15.80 10.72 -22.37
C ASP A 163 14.76 10.13 -21.42
N VAL A 164 14.51 8.83 -21.57
CA VAL A 164 13.71 8.02 -20.65
C VAL A 164 14.57 6.90 -20.10
N ARG A 165 14.67 6.77 -18.79
CA ARG A 165 15.47 5.77 -18.09
C ARG A 165 14.60 4.89 -17.22
N VAL A 166 14.99 3.63 -17.06
CA VAL A 166 14.38 2.71 -16.09
C VAL A 166 15.35 2.40 -14.95
N GLY A 167 14.80 2.19 -13.77
CA GLY A 167 15.59 1.82 -12.61
C GLY A 167 14.72 1.37 -11.44
N THR A 168 15.36 0.86 -10.41
CA THR A 168 14.66 0.39 -9.22
C THR A 168 14.45 1.47 -8.18
N ASN A 169 15.30 2.50 -8.15
CA ASN A 169 15.24 3.60 -7.18
C ASN A 169 15.66 4.97 -7.72
N LEU A 170 16.21 5.09 -8.92
CA LEU A 170 16.51 6.32 -9.67
C LEU A 170 16.88 7.53 -8.78
N ARG A 171 17.89 7.37 -7.91
CA ARG A 171 18.45 8.45 -7.12
C ARG A 171 19.49 9.21 -7.93
N GLY A 172 19.57 10.52 -7.73
CA GLY A 172 20.55 11.40 -8.36
C GLY A 172 20.14 11.90 -9.75
N GLY A 173 20.49 13.14 -10.02
CA GLY A 173 20.04 13.88 -11.20
C GLY A 173 18.63 14.43 -11.06
N THR A 174 18.30 15.40 -11.91
CA THR A 174 16.95 16.01 -11.98
C THR A 174 16.16 15.33 -13.08
N MET A 175 14.91 14.97 -12.78
CA MET A 175 13.95 14.42 -13.75
C MET A 175 12.75 15.36 -13.84
N GLN A 176 12.27 15.61 -15.06
CA GLN A 176 11.07 16.41 -15.29
C GLN A 176 9.81 15.55 -15.27
N PHE A 177 9.95 14.22 -15.43
CA PHE A 177 8.84 13.30 -15.36
C PHE A 177 9.27 11.97 -14.71
N LEU A 178 8.55 11.58 -13.65
CA LEU A 178 8.74 10.29 -12.97
C LEU A 178 7.46 9.48 -13.01
N HIS A 179 7.54 8.26 -13.52
CA HIS A 179 6.50 7.25 -13.44
C HIS A 179 6.86 6.23 -12.35
N VAL A 180 6.05 6.15 -11.31
CA VAL A 180 6.17 5.16 -10.24
C VAL A 180 5.00 4.19 -10.37
N SER A 181 5.29 2.98 -10.84
CA SER A 181 4.29 1.94 -11.05
C SER A 181 4.37 0.88 -9.96
N GLU A 182 3.21 0.37 -9.57
CA GLU A 182 3.02 -0.72 -8.60
C GLU A 182 3.73 -0.48 -7.25
N LEU A 183 3.66 0.78 -6.75
CA LEU A 183 4.26 1.13 -5.45
C LEU A 183 3.61 0.36 -4.29
N ALA A 184 2.34 -0.04 -4.39
CA ALA A 184 1.69 -0.87 -3.38
C ALA A 184 2.40 -2.22 -3.23
N TYR A 185 2.69 -2.91 -4.33
CA TYR A 185 3.49 -4.13 -4.31
C TYR A 185 4.86 -3.90 -3.65
N VAL A 186 5.56 -2.83 -4.04
CA VAL A 186 6.87 -2.50 -3.46
C VAL A 186 6.77 -2.21 -1.97
N SER A 187 5.71 -1.54 -1.52
CA SER A 187 5.48 -1.21 -0.11
C SER A 187 5.31 -2.46 0.77
N VAL A 188 4.71 -3.52 0.22
CA VAL A 188 4.49 -4.79 0.92
C VAL A 188 5.72 -5.68 0.89
N HIS A 189 6.34 -5.85 -0.31
CA HIS A 189 7.38 -6.87 -0.52
C HIS A 189 8.80 -6.34 -0.34
N ALA A 190 9.01 -5.03 -0.39
CA ALA A 190 10.29 -4.36 -0.18
C ALA A 190 10.10 -2.98 0.49
N PRO A 191 9.65 -2.90 1.76
CA PRO A 191 9.30 -1.65 2.44
C PRO A 191 10.45 -0.63 2.45
N TRP A 192 11.68 -1.09 2.64
CA TRP A 192 12.88 -0.25 2.59
C TRP A 192 13.04 0.47 1.24
N ARG A 193 12.73 -0.24 0.14
CA ARG A 193 12.79 0.30 -1.21
C ARG A 193 11.66 1.32 -1.45
N ALA A 194 10.45 1.04 -0.94
CA ALA A 194 9.34 1.99 -0.99
C ALA A 194 9.70 3.31 -0.27
N LYS A 195 10.36 3.22 0.89
CA LYS A 195 10.89 4.38 1.63
C LYS A 195 11.95 5.12 0.80
N GLU A 196 12.85 4.41 0.13
CA GLU A 196 13.84 5.02 -0.77
C GLU A 196 13.20 5.73 -1.98
N ILE A 197 12.16 5.16 -2.58
CA ILE A 197 11.41 5.80 -3.67
C ILE A 197 10.78 7.11 -3.17
N ARG A 198 10.14 7.09 -2.00
CA ARG A 198 9.54 8.27 -1.36
C ARG A 198 10.56 9.37 -1.06
N THR A 199 11.68 9.01 -0.42
CA THR A 199 12.67 10.00 0.05
C THR A 199 13.72 10.36 -0.99
N GLY A 200 13.92 9.53 -2.00
CA GLY A 200 14.92 9.71 -3.05
C GLY A 200 14.30 10.08 -4.39
N ALA A 201 13.66 9.13 -5.08
CA ALA A 201 13.22 9.30 -6.46
C ALA A 201 12.17 10.42 -6.62
N ILE A 202 11.17 10.50 -5.74
CA ILE A 202 10.13 11.56 -5.78
C ILE A 202 10.76 12.96 -5.66
N ASN A 203 11.82 13.10 -4.86
CA ASN A 203 12.51 14.37 -4.66
C ASN A 203 13.46 14.76 -5.80
N THR A 204 13.71 13.86 -6.77
CA THR A 204 14.45 14.24 -7.99
C THR A 204 13.61 15.07 -8.97
N VAL A 205 12.29 15.12 -8.76
CA VAL A 205 11.37 15.88 -9.59
C VAL A 205 11.13 17.26 -8.97
N PRO A 206 11.57 18.35 -9.62
CA PRO A 206 11.42 19.70 -9.10
C PRO A 206 9.95 20.14 -9.08
N PRO A 207 9.61 21.24 -8.35
CA PRO A 207 8.31 21.86 -8.47
C PRO A 207 7.99 22.21 -9.94
N GLY A 208 6.81 21.80 -10.43
CA GLY A 208 6.41 21.95 -11.82
C GLY A 208 6.79 20.78 -12.74
N GLY A 209 7.58 19.83 -12.27
CA GLY A 209 7.77 18.54 -12.93
C GLY A 209 6.58 17.61 -12.70
N PHE A 210 6.54 16.48 -13.43
CA PHE A 210 5.43 15.55 -13.42
C PHE A 210 5.77 14.27 -12.64
N ILE A 211 4.86 13.84 -11.79
CA ILE A 211 4.90 12.52 -11.15
C ILE A 211 3.55 11.84 -11.41
N LEU A 212 3.59 10.64 -11.99
CA LEU A 212 2.43 9.75 -12.03
C LEU A 212 2.77 8.48 -11.25
N LYS A 213 2.18 8.36 -10.07
CA LYS A 213 2.18 7.15 -9.26
C LYS A 213 0.91 6.37 -9.56
N GLU A 214 1.01 5.12 -9.99
CA GLU A 214 -0.15 4.29 -10.29
C GLU A 214 0.01 2.88 -9.74
N SER A 215 -1.04 2.37 -9.11
CA SER A 215 -1.04 1.01 -8.55
C SER A 215 -2.46 0.47 -8.40
N THR A 216 -2.63 -0.86 -8.50
CA THR A 216 -3.63 -1.55 -7.70
C THR A 216 -3.19 -1.46 -6.24
N HIS A 217 -4.10 -1.66 -5.28
CA HIS A 217 -3.70 -1.60 -3.89
C HIS A 217 -3.37 -3.00 -3.35
N GLU A 218 -2.35 -3.06 -2.49
CA GLU A 218 -1.92 -4.24 -1.75
C GLU A 218 -1.45 -3.81 -0.36
N GLY A 219 -1.64 -4.65 0.65
CA GLY A 219 -1.16 -4.40 2.01
C GLY A 219 -2.15 -3.67 2.92
N GLY A 220 -3.40 -3.49 2.51
CA GLY A 220 -4.41 -2.87 3.35
C GLY A 220 -4.10 -1.40 3.68
N ARG A 221 -4.37 -0.98 4.91
CA ARG A 221 -4.22 0.43 5.35
C ARG A 221 -2.82 0.74 5.87
N TYR A 222 -1.79 0.19 5.25
CA TYR A 222 -0.41 0.34 5.70
C TYR A 222 0.58 0.52 4.55
N GLY A 223 1.75 1.10 4.89
CA GLY A 223 2.91 1.25 4.02
C GLY A 223 2.92 2.54 3.19
N VAL A 224 4.08 2.82 2.62
CA VAL A 224 4.35 4.08 1.90
C VAL A 224 3.30 4.40 0.84
N ASN A 225 2.83 3.39 0.10
CA ASN A 225 1.80 3.61 -0.92
C ASN A 225 0.49 4.09 -0.30
N TYR A 226 0.01 3.40 0.77
CA TYR A 226 -1.22 3.79 1.46
C TYR A 226 -1.12 5.21 2.03
N GLU A 227 -0.02 5.54 2.71
CA GLU A 227 0.20 6.87 3.30
C GLU A 227 0.15 7.98 2.24
N LEU A 228 0.85 7.79 1.10
CA LEU A 228 0.82 8.76 0.00
C LEU A 228 -0.58 8.89 -0.60
N THR A 229 -1.28 7.78 -0.79
CA THR A 229 -2.65 7.79 -1.33
C THR A 229 -3.63 8.45 -0.36
N ARG A 230 -3.52 8.18 0.97
CA ARG A 230 -4.32 8.85 2.00
C ARG A 230 -4.10 10.37 1.98
N GLN A 231 -2.84 10.81 1.95
CA GLN A 231 -2.52 12.24 1.83
C GLN A 231 -3.10 12.86 0.55
N ALA A 232 -3.04 12.15 -0.58
CA ALA A 232 -3.65 12.60 -1.83
C ALA A 232 -5.18 12.70 -1.74
N MET A 233 -5.83 11.76 -1.03
CA MET A 233 -7.27 11.81 -0.76
C MET A 233 -7.66 13.00 0.13
N GLU A 234 -6.88 13.29 1.17
CA GLU A 234 -7.07 14.46 2.04
C GLU A 234 -6.97 15.77 1.25
N ASN A 235 -6.10 15.81 0.24
CA ASN A 235 -5.97 16.96 -0.65
C ASN A 235 -7.22 17.23 -1.50
N MET A 236 -8.14 16.26 -1.66
CA MET A 236 -9.40 16.49 -2.40
C MET A 236 -10.29 17.57 -1.75
N GLY A 237 -10.16 17.78 -0.45
CA GLY A 237 -10.88 18.83 0.29
C GLY A 237 -10.26 20.22 0.21
N LYS A 238 -9.05 20.35 -0.37
CA LYS A 238 -8.37 21.65 -0.50
C LYS A 238 -8.95 22.45 -1.66
N SER A 239 -9.13 23.76 -1.46
CA SER A 239 -9.54 24.68 -2.52
C SER A 239 -8.49 24.84 -3.60
N GLU A 240 -7.20 24.79 -3.22
CA GLU A 240 -6.06 24.90 -4.13
C GLU A 240 -4.98 23.87 -3.78
N LEU A 241 -4.37 23.29 -4.82
CA LEU A 241 -3.23 22.40 -4.70
C LEU A 241 -1.94 23.13 -5.09
N SER A 242 -0.89 22.95 -4.30
CA SER A 242 0.45 23.38 -4.70
C SER A 242 1.03 22.38 -5.73
N PRO A 243 2.03 22.77 -6.53
CA PRO A 243 2.72 21.84 -7.43
C PRO A 243 3.40 20.64 -6.73
N LEU A 244 3.53 20.68 -5.41
CA LEU A 244 4.08 19.59 -4.60
C LEU A 244 3.00 18.65 -4.02
N ASP A 245 1.73 19.05 -4.06
CA ASP A 245 0.62 18.24 -3.59
C ASP A 245 0.23 17.18 -4.64
N PHE A 246 -0.04 15.96 -4.18
CA PHE A 246 -0.59 14.93 -5.03
C PHE A 246 -2.10 15.14 -5.22
N ARG A 247 -2.54 15.12 -6.49
CA ARG A 247 -3.95 15.01 -6.86
C ARG A 247 -4.34 13.54 -6.91
N PHE A 248 -5.41 13.20 -6.22
CA PHE A 248 -5.93 11.83 -6.17
C PHE A 248 -6.82 11.53 -7.38
N PHE A 249 -6.65 10.32 -7.92
CA PHE A 249 -7.52 9.71 -8.93
C PHE A 249 -7.89 8.31 -8.51
N PHE A 250 -9.17 7.98 -8.62
CA PHE A 250 -9.65 6.63 -8.49
C PHE A 250 -10.32 6.17 -9.79
N PHE A 251 -9.95 4.98 -10.23
CA PHE A 251 -10.57 4.31 -11.38
C PHE A 251 -11.03 2.93 -10.96
N SER A 252 -12.35 2.78 -10.92
CA SER A 252 -13.02 1.53 -10.57
C SER A 252 -12.97 0.51 -11.70
N TRP A 253 -13.34 -0.73 -11.39
CA TRP A 253 -13.45 -1.78 -12.40
C TRP A 253 -14.47 -1.45 -13.50
N PHE A 254 -15.57 -0.77 -13.17
CA PHE A 254 -16.62 -0.40 -14.13
C PHE A 254 -16.26 0.85 -14.97
N ASP A 255 -15.10 1.47 -14.76
CA ASP A 255 -14.54 2.48 -15.65
C ASP A 255 -13.92 1.86 -16.93
N GLN A 256 -13.82 0.52 -17.01
CA GLN A 256 -13.31 -0.20 -18.16
C GLN A 256 -14.45 -0.76 -19.00
N ASP A 257 -14.54 -0.27 -20.26
CA ASP A 257 -15.61 -0.67 -21.19
C ASP A 257 -15.51 -2.16 -21.60
N GLU A 258 -14.32 -2.76 -21.52
CA GLU A 258 -14.11 -4.18 -21.82
C GLU A 258 -14.63 -5.11 -20.72
N TYR A 259 -14.92 -4.61 -19.51
CA TYR A 259 -15.36 -5.42 -18.38
C TYR A 259 -16.86 -5.68 -18.44
N THR A 260 -17.27 -6.28 -19.53
CA THR A 260 -18.65 -6.68 -19.81
C THR A 260 -18.69 -8.07 -20.44
N LEU A 261 -19.74 -8.82 -20.17
CA LEU A 261 -19.99 -10.12 -20.81
C LEU A 261 -21.38 -10.16 -21.43
N PRO A 262 -21.52 -10.56 -22.72
CA PRO A 262 -22.82 -10.76 -23.34
C PRO A 262 -23.55 -12.00 -22.77
N GLY A 263 -24.81 -12.13 -23.09
CA GLY A 263 -25.61 -13.31 -22.78
C GLY A 263 -26.48 -13.18 -21.52
N ARG A 264 -26.98 -14.32 -21.04
CA ARG A 264 -27.80 -14.44 -19.84
C ARG A 264 -26.97 -15.05 -18.70
N GLY A 265 -27.17 -14.62 -17.47
CA GLY A 265 -26.50 -15.16 -16.30
C GLY A 265 -27.23 -14.78 -15.02
N ARG A 266 -27.10 -15.65 -14.00
CA ARG A 266 -27.55 -15.36 -12.65
C ARG A 266 -26.31 -15.29 -11.76
N TRP A 267 -26.36 -14.48 -10.74
CA TRP A 267 -25.38 -14.37 -9.66
C TRP A 267 -26.06 -14.56 -8.32
N SER A 268 -25.34 -14.60 -7.25
CA SER A 268 -25.88 -14.80 -5.90
C SER A 268 -26.59 -13.55 -5.38
N ARG A 269 -27.41 -13.73 -4.35
CA ARG A 269 -28.09 -12.62 -3.67
C ARG A 269 -27.10 -11.63 -3.05
N GLU A 270 -26.01 -12.12 -2.50
CA GLU A 270 -24.94 -11.30 -1.92
C GLU A 270 -24.32 -10.36 -2.96
N LEU A 271 -24.14 -10.83 -4.20
CA LEU A 271 -23.69 -9.98 -5.30
C LEU A 271 -24.74 -8.98 -5.76
N ASP A 272 -26.04 -9.31 -5.70
CA ASP A 272 -27.11 -8.32 -5.96
C ASP A 272 -27.07 -7.20 -4.91
N GLU A 273 -26.96 -7.55 -3.64
CA GLU A 273 -26.86 -6.60 -2.53
C GLU A 273 -25.60 -5.72 -2.68
N TYR A 274 -24.47 -6.32 -3.05
CA TYR A 274 -23.23 -5.61 -3.36
C TYR A 274 -23.42 -4.60 -4.51
N PHE A 275 -23.99 -5.01 -5.64
CA PHE A 275 -24.20 -4.10 -6.76
C PHE A 275 -25.13 -2.95 -6.41
N LEU A 276 -26.22 -3.22 -5.69
CA LEU A 276 -27.14 -2.20 -5.22
C LEU A 276 -26.48 -1.21 -4.25
N SER A 277 -25.59 -1.70 -3.38
CA SER A 277 -24.81 -0.84 -2.48
C SER A 277 -23.83 0.03 -3.26
N LEU A 278 -23.11 -0.57 -4.21
CA LEU A 278 -22.14 0.13 -5.04
C LEU A 278 -22.79 1.21 -5.92
N GLU A 279 -23.95 0.90 -6.53
CA GLU A 279 -24.73 1.87 -7.32
C GLU A 279 -25.21 3.05 -6.46
N ARG A 280 -25.63 2.80 -5.21
CA ARG A 280 -26.04 3.86 -4.26
C ARG A 280 -24.87 4.73 -3.82
N GLU A 281 -23.72 4.13 -3.53
CA GLU A 281 -22.52 4.84 -3.06
C GLU A 281 -21.89 5.68 -4.17
N THR A 282 -21.81 5.13 -5.39
CA THR A 282 -21.09 5.76 -6.51
C THR A 282 -21.99 6.60 -7.43
N GLY A 283 -23.31 6.42 -7.37
CA GLY A 283 -24.26 7.02 -8.29
C GLY A 283 -24.22 6.43 -9.72
N VAL A 284 -23.44 5.37 -9.95
CA VAL A 284 -23.28 4.70 -11.25
C VAL A 284 -24.32 3.59 -11.38
N VAL A 285 -24.97 3.47 -12.52
CA VAL A 285 -25.86 2.34 -12.84
C VAL A 285 -25.05 1.31 -13.61
N LEU A 286 -24.91 0.13 -13.05
CA LEU A 286 -24.19 -0.99 -13.66
C LEU A 286 -25.11 -1.74 -14.63
N ASP A 287 -24.65 -1.97 -15.85
CA ASP A 287 -25.40 -2.78 -16.81
C ASP A 287 -25.30 -4.28 -16.49
N ALA A 288 -26.20 -5.06 -17.10
CA ALA A 288 -26.25 -6.49 -16.88
C ALA A 288 -24.99 -7.24 -17.38
N GLY A 289 -24.27 -6.69 -18.37
CA GLY A 289 -23.02 -7.23 -18.89
C GLY A 289 -21.88 -7.06 -17.87
N GLN A 290 -21.77 -5.87 -17.28
CA GLN A 290 -20.82 -5.55 -16.24
C GLN A 290 -21.05 -6.43 -14.99
N LYS A 291 -22.30 -6.55 -14.51
CA LYS A 291 -22.65 -7.43 -13.39
C LYS A 291 -22.29 -8.89 -13.66
N ARG A 292 -22.51 -9.38 -14.88
CA ARG A 292 -22.11 -10.74 -15.29
C ARG A 292 -20.59 -10.92 -15.30
N TRP A 293 -19.86 -9.94 -15.85
CA TRP A 293 -18.41 -9.98 -15.87
C TRP A 293 -17.87 -10.05 -14.44
N TYR A 294 -18.30 -9.15 -13.57
CA TYR A 294 -17.86 -9.11 -12.17
C TYR A 294 -18.17 -10.43 -11.45
N ALA A 295 -19.37 -10.96 -11.59
CA ALA A 295 -19.77 -12.22 -10.97
C ALA A 295 -18.93 -13.42 -11.45
N ARG A 296 -18.47 -13.42 -12.70
CA ARG A 296 -17.56 -14.45 -13.22
C ARG A 296 -16.16 -14.28 -12.67
N MET A 297 -15.64 -13.05 -12.67
CA MET A 297 -14.32 -12.76 -12.12
C MET A 297 -14.25 -13.02 -10.61
N ALA A 298 -15.29 -12.70 -9.85
CA ALA A 298 -15.34 -12.97 -8.42
C ALA A 298 -15.19 -14.46 -8.08
N ARG A 299 -15.70 -15.37 -8.93
CA ARG A 299 -15.48 -16.82 -8.76
C ARG A 299 -14.03 -17.25 -8.98
N VAL A 300 -13.29 -16.54 -9.83
CA VAL A 300 -11.89 -16.83 -10.13
C VAL A 300 -10.99 -16.20 -9.09
N MET A 301 -11.29 -14.96 -8.69
CA MET A 301 -10.44 -14.14 -7.83
C MET A 301 -10.69 -14.38 -6.33
N GLY A 302 -11.84 -14.96 -5.97
CA GLY A 302 -12.19 -15.17 -4.56
C GLY A 302 -12.12 -13.88 -3.74
N ALA A 303 -11.48 -13.95 -2.58
CA ALA A 303 -11.30 -12.83 -1.66
C ALA A 303 -10.52 -11.65 -2.26
N SER A 304 -9.62 -11.91 -3.22
CA SER A 304 -8.83 -10.86 -3.87
C SER A 304 -9.63 -9.99 -4.85
N MET A 305 -10.90 -10.33 -5.12
CA MET A 305 -11.71 -9.61 -6.13
C MET A 305 -11.84 -8.11 -5.85
N LYS A 306 -12.16 -7.74 -4.63
CA LYS A 306 -12.34 -6.34 -4.24
C LYS A 306 -11.03 -5.54 -4.23
N GLN A 307 -9.92 -6.21 -3.91
CA GLN A 307 -8.59 -5.59 -3.94
C GLN A 307 -8.13 -5.31 -5.37
N GLU A 308 -8.31 -6.27 -6.28
CA GLU A 308 -7.82 -6.18 -7.65
C GLU A 308 -8.79 -5.43 -8.59
N TYR A 309 -10.07 -5.51 -8.30
CA TYR A 309 -11.14 -4.87 -9.06
C TYR A 309 -12.08 -4.07 -8.13
N PRO A 310 -11.56 -3.09 -7.40
CA PRO A 310 -12.35 -2.31 -6.45
C PRO A 310 -13.42 -1.47 -7.16
N GLY A 311 -14.58 -1.35 -6.54
CA GLY A 311 -15.63 -0.42 -6.94
C GLY A 311 -15.47 0.95 -6.28
N THR A 312 -14.84 0.99 -5.07
CA THR A 312 -14.57 2.21 -4.31
C THR A 312 -13.13 2.20 -3.76
N PRO A 313 -12.56 3.36 -3.39
CA PRO A 313 -11.26 3.41 -2.71
C PRO A 313 -11.24 2.61 -1.41
N GLN A 314 -12.35 2.59 -0.68
CA GLN A 314 -12.49 1.86 0.59
C GLN A 314 -12.36 0.35 0.38
N GLU A 315 -12.95 -0.18 -0.69
CA GLU A 315 -12.78 -1.59 -1.07
C GLU A 315 -11.33 -1.93 -1.41
N ALA A 316 -10.62 -1.03 -2.11
CA ALA A 316 -9.21 -1.24 -2.43
C ALA A 316 -8.35 -1.38 -1.16
N PHE A 317 -8.68 -0.62 -0.10
CA PHE A 317 -7.96 -0.66 1.17
C PHE A 317 -8.48 -1.73 2.14
N ALA A 318 -9.60 -2.38 1.83
CA ALA A 318 -10.04 -3.49 2.64
C ALA A 318 -8.96 -4.59 2.60
N THR A 319 -8.46 -4.97 3.77
CA THR A 319 -7.52 -6.08 3.89
C THR A 319 -8.18 -7.32 3.35
N GLY A 320 -7.66 -7.88 2.26
CA GLY A 320 -8.02 -9.23 1.87
C GLY A 320 -7.71 -10.16 3.05
N GLU A 321 -8.64 -11.05 3.40
CA GLU A 321 -8.47 -12.00 4.52
C GLU A 321 -7.30 -12.95 4.31
N GLU A 322 -6.80 -13.08 3.09
CA GLU A 322 -5.65 -13.91 2.76
C GLU A 322 -4.37 -13.39 3.41
N GLY A 323 -3.92 -14.11 4.42
CA GLY A 323 -2.68 -13.84 5.15
C GLY A 323 -2.85 -13.05 6.45
N SER A 324 -3.97 -12.37 6.71
CA SER A 324 -4.19 -11.72 8.00
C SER A 324 -4.40 -12.74 9.11
N ILE A 325 -3.66 -12.58 10.20
CA ILE A 325 -3.71 -13.49 11.34
C ILE A 325 -4.92 -13.20 12.24
N SER A 326 -5.25 -11.92 12.45
CA SER A 326 -6.29 -11.49 13.38
C SER A 326 -7.29 -10.49 12.80
N GLY A 327 -7.07 -9.99 11.57
CA GLY A 327 -7.85 -8.89 10.99
C GLY A 327 -9.34 -9.17 10.88
N SER A 328 -9.76 -10.34 10.39
CA SER A 328 -11.17 -10.71 10.30
C SER A 328 -11.87 -10.71 11.66
N ARG A 329 -11.18 -11.15 12.72
CA ARG A 329 -11.72 -11.14 14.10
C ARG A 329 -11.86 -9.72 14.63
N ILE A 330 -10.87 -8.89 14.43
CA ILE A 330 -10.92 -7.46 14.84
C ILE A 330 -12.03 -6.74 14.08
N MET A 331 -12.21 -7.01 12.77
CA MET A 331 -13.34 -6.46 12.00
C MET A 331 -14.70 -6.90 12.58
N ALA A 332 -14.87 -8.19 12.88
CA ALA A 332 -16.09 -8.68 13.52
C ALA A 332 -16.34 -8.04 14.90
N LEU A 333 -15.27 -7.73 15.65
CA LEU A 333 -15.40 -6.98 16.91
C LEU A 333 -15.82 -5.53 16.67
N ARG A 334 -15.34 -4.87 15.62
CA ARG A 334 -15.78 -3.52 15.22
C ARG A 334 -17.28 -3.51 14.85
N GLU A 335 -17.74 -4.47 14.06
CA GLU A 335 -19.14 -4.62 13.69
C GLU A 335 -20.05 -4.83 14.92
N ARG A 336 -19.55 -5.51 15.95
CA ARG A 336 -20.24 -5.72 17.24
C ARG A 336 -20.09 -4.53 18.20
N GLY A 337 -19.46 -3.43 17.79
CA GLY A 337 -19.23 -2.26 18.63
C GLY A 337 -18.30 -2.51 19.82
N ARG A 338 -17.33 -3.45 19.71
CA ARG A 338 -16.38 -3.80 20.78
C ARG A 338 -14.98 -3.19 20.59
N VAL A 339 -14.78 -2.39 19.56
CA VAL A 339 -13.52 -1.69 19.29
C VAL A 339 -13.78 -0.19 19.26
N GLY A 340 -12.96 0.57 19.98
CA GLY A 340 -13.15 2.02 20.12
C GLY A 340 -14.21 2.39 21.13
N VAL A 341 -14.43 1.55 22.12
CA VAL A 341 -15.45 1.75 23.16
C VAL A 341 -14.87 2.58 24.28
N GLU A 342 -15.64 3.54 24.78
CA GLU A 342 -15.30 4.27 26.01
C GLU A 342 -15.82 3.47 27.21
N PHE A 343 -14.92 3.08 28.10
CA PHE A 343 -15.22 2.46 29.39
C PHE A 343 -14.14 2.82 30.40
N GLU A 344 -14.54 2.90 31.65
CA GLU A 344 -13.59 3.15 32.74
C GLU A 344 -12.95 1.83 33.20
N ALA A 345 -11.71 1.91 33.63
CA ALA A 345 -11.02 0.79 34.25
C ALA A 345 -11.61 0.54 35.66
N ASP A 346 -11.76 -0.72 36.02
CA ASP A 346 -12.19 -1.12 37.38
C ASP A 346 -10.95 -1.22 38.29
N PRO A 347 -10.84 -0.40 39.35
CA PRO A 347 -9.69 -0.42 40.26
C PRO A 347 -9.48 -1.77 40.96
N ASP A 348 -10.53 -2.56 41.12
CA ASP A 348 -10.51 -3.84 41.81
C ASP A 348 -10.26 -5.04 40.88
N ALA A 349 -10.33 -4.82 39.56
CA ALA A 349 -10.13 -5.87 38.59
C ALA A 349 -8.63 -6.19 38.37
N PRO A 350 -8.28 -7.48 38.17
CA PRO A 350 -6.90 -7.86 37.87
C PRO A 350 -6.43 -7.18 36.56
N THR A 351 -5.36 -6.39 36.67
CA THR A 351 -4.79 -5.59 35.58
C THR A 351 -3.39 -6.08 35.27
N PHE A 352 -3.08 -6.20 33.98
CA PHE A 352 -1.82 -6.75 33.50
C PHE A 352 -1.20 -5.84 32.44
N THR A 353 0.12 -5.78 32.39
CA THR A 353 0.81 -5.32 31.19
C THR A 353 1.45 -6.51 30.48
N ALA A 354 1.37 -6.52 29.17
CA ALA A 354 2.00 -7.55 28.33
C ALA A 354 2.97 -6.91 27.36
N TRP A 355 4.18 -7.43 27.31
CA TRP A 355 5.31 -6.81 26.66
C TRP A 355 5.85 -7.65 25.51
N ASP A 356 6.33 -6.98 24.47
CA ASP A 356 7.34 -7.48 23.54
C ASP A 356 8.55 -6.55 23.61
N LEU A 357 9.75 -7.12 23.79
CA LEU A 357 10.98 -6.37 24.03
C LEU A 357 11.83 -6.30 22.76
N GLY A 358 11.89 -5.14 22.12
CA GLY A 358 12.80 -4.86 21.02
C GLY A 358 14.10 -4.22 21.51
N LEU A 359 15.25 -4.86 21.26
CA LEU A 359 16.58 -4.31 21.63
C LEU A 359 17.06 -3.22 20.66
N SER A 360 16.78 -3.38 19.38
CA SER A 360 17.08 -2.43 18.29
C SER A 360 15.83 -1.98 17.53
N ASP A 361 14.70 -2.60 17.84
CA ASP A 361 13.40 -2.40 17.20
C ASP A 361 12.39 -1.80 18.18
N HIS A 362 11.10 -1.93 17.91
CA HIS A 362 10.05 -1.41 18.78
C HIS A 362 9.81 -2.30 20.00
N THR A 363 9.77 -1.70 21.19
CA THR A 363 9.15 -2.32 22.37
C THR A 363 7.68 -1.96 22.35
N ALA A 364 6.81 -2.97 22.42
CA ALA A 364 5.36 -2.81 22.46
C ALA A 364 4.77 -3.30 23.78
N ILE A 365 3.76 -2.60 24.30
CA ILE A 365 3.14 -2.89 25.59
C ILE A 365 1.63 -2.72 25.48
N TRP A 366 0.88 -3.69 26.00
CA TRP A 366 -0.56 -3.60 26.21
C TRP A 366 -0.90 -3.49 27.68
N LEU A 367 -1.94 -2.71 28.01
CA LEU A 367 -2.59 -2.69 29.33
C LEU A 367 -3.93 -3.41 29.19
N VAL A 368 -4.13 -4.48 29.98
CA VAL A 368 -5.29 -5.37 29.85
C VAL A 368 -5.89 -5.67 31.21
N GLN A 369 -7.21 -5.57 31.35
CA GLN A 369 -7.97 -6.03 32.51
C GLN A 369 -8.77 -7.28 32.22
N ILE A 370 -8.94 -8.12 33.24
CA ILE A 370 -9.83 -9.28 33.17
C ILE A 370 -11.11 -8.95 33.94
N MET A 371 -12.25 -8.91 33.21
CA MET A 371 -13.57 -8.60 33.73
C MET A 371 -14.48 -9.82 33.60
N GLY A 372 -14.51 -10.68 34.64
CA GLY A 372 -15.20 -11.97 34.54
C GLY A 372 -14.60 -12.86 33.44
N ASP A 373 -15.36 -13.14 32.39
CA ASP A 373 -14.92 -13.94 31.24
C ASP A 373 -14.44 -13.09 30.06
N SER A 374 -14.40 -11.77 30.18
CA SER A 374 -13.99 -10.85 29.13
C SER A 374 -12.64 -10.18 29.38
N PHE A 375 -12.01 -9.75 28.29
CA PHE A 375 -10.72 -9.08 28.29
C PHE A 375 -10.88 -7.64 27.81
N HIS A 376 -10.55 -6.69 28.67
CA HIS A 376 -10.66 -5.26 28.41
C HIS A 376 -9.27 -4.68 28.13
N TRP A 377 -8.96 -4.42 26.87
CA TRP A 377 -7.72 -3.81 26.43
C TRP A 377 -7.84 -2.29 26.61
N LEU A 378 -7.21 -1.76 27.67
CA LEU A 378 -7.38 -0.37 28.09
C LEU A 378 -6.52 0.60 27.30
N ASP A 379 -5.26 0.21 27.05
CA ASP A 379 -4.27 1.10 26.43
C ASP A 379 -3.21 0.31 25.67
N HIS A 380 -2.48 0.99 24.80
CA HIS A 380 -1.38 0.46 24.02
C HIS A 380 -0.27 1.50 23.91
N TYR A 381 0.97 1.05 24.00
CA TYR A 381 2.13 1.89 23.75
C TYR A 381 3.21 1.12 22.99
N ALA A 382 3.78 1.74 21.96
CA ALA A 382 4.93 1.22 21.26
C ALA A 382 5.92 2.35 20.99
N ALA A 383 7.20 2.08 21.17
CA ALA A 383 8.28 3.01 20.85
C ALA A 383 9.57 2.27 20.53
N SER A 384 10.45 2.90 19.76
CA SER A 384 11.79 2.39 19.45
C SER A 384 12.87 3.24 20.10
N GLN A 385 14.01 2.64 20.36
CA GLN A 385 15.23 3.32 20.82
C GLN A 385 15.07 4.12 22.13
N GLN A 386 14.09 3.78 22.97
CA GLN A 386 13.92 4.40 24.28
C GLN A 386 14.63 3.58 25.38
N PRO A 387 15.19 4.25 26.39
CA PRO A 387 15.78 3.55 27.53
C PRO A 387 14.69 2.86 28.36
N LEU A 388 15.03 1.78 29.07
CA LEU A 388 14.08 1.00 29.87
C LEU A 388 13.32 1.85 30.90
N ALA A 389 13.99 2.87 31.49
CA ALA A 389 13.38 3.81 32.41
C ALA A 389 12.16 4.54 31.82
N HIS A 390 12.19 4.89 30.53
CA HIS A 390 11.09 5.52 29.83
C HIS A 390 9.82 4.65 29.87
N TYR A 391 9.95 3.36 29.62
CA TYR A 391 8.81 2.44 29.63
C TYR A 391 8.28 2.22 31.05
N VAL A 392 9.18 2.19 32.05
CA VAL A 392 8.79 2.10 33.48
C VAL A 392 8.00 3.34 33.91
N GLU A 393 8.40 4.53 33.47
CA GLU A 393 7.65 5.76 33.74
C GLU A 393 6.28 5.73 33.07
N LYS A 394 6.20 5.20 31.85
CA LYS A 394 4.92 5.04 31.14
C LYS A 394 3.96 4.10 31.87
N MET A 395 4.47 3.03 32.50
CA MET A 395 3.62 2.15 33.31
C MET A 395 3.07 2.86 34.53
N LYS A 396 3.89 3.65 35.23
CA LYS A 396 3.45 4.47 36.38
C LYS A 396 2.43 5.53 35.99
N GLU A 397 2.61 6.13 34.81
CA GLU A 397 1.65 7.06 34.23
C GLU A 397 0.30 6.37 33.95
N TRP A 398 0.30 5.15 33.42
CA TRP A 398 -0.92 4.38 33.17
C TRP A 398 -1.65 4.01 34.43
N GLU A 399 -0.93 3.51 35.49
CA GLU A 399 -1.53 3.22 36.78
C GLU A 399 -2.24 4.44 37.36
N LYS A 400 -1.60 5.62 37.23
CA LYS A 400 -2.19 6.88 37.71
C LYS A 400 -3.38 7.32 36.86
N ASN A 401 -3.27 7.28 35.53
CA ASN A 401 -4.28 7.81 34.63
C ASN A 401 -5.54 6.94 34.57
N HIS A 402 -5.38 5.62 34.71
CA HIS A 402 -6.50 4.67 34.76
C HIS A 402 -6.99 4.37 36.16
N GLY A 403 -6.27 4.84 37.21
CA GLY A 403 -6.63 4.59 38.61
C GLY A 403 -6.53 3.11 39.00
N VAL A 404 -5.63 2.36 38.40
CA VAL A 404 -5.47 0.90 38.59
C VAL A 404 -4.10 0.56 39.14
N ALA A 405 -3.99 -0.56 39.85
CA ALA A 405 -2.70 -1.16 40.18
C ALA A 405 -2.43 -2.37 39.29
N VAL A 406 -1.25 -2.40 38.67
CA VAL A 406 -0.87 -3.54 37.81
C VAL A 406 -0.56 -4.77 38.69
N THR A 407 -1.33 -5.84 38.48
CA THR A 407 -1.17 -7.11 39.21
C THR A 407 0.14 -7.79 38.82
N PHE A 408 0.41 -7.92 37.51
CA PHE A 408 1.67 -8.44 36.99
C PHE A 408 2.06 -7.78 35.66
N HIS A 409 3.38 -7.59 35.49
CA HIS A 409 4.01 -7.24 34.23
C HIS A 409 4.49 -8.53 33.55
N LEU A 410 3.90 -8.87 32.42
CA LEU A 410 4.16 -10.11 31.69
C LEU A 410 5.20 -9.85 30.61
N LEU A 411 6.38 -10.41 30.76
CA LEU A 411 7.49 -10.24 29.83
C LEU A 411 7.72 -11.51 29.02
N PRO A 412 8.19 -11.40 27.77
CA PRO A 412 8.58 -12.55 26.97
C PRO A 412 9.78 -13.29 27.60
N HIS A 413 9.98 -14.53 27.21
CA HIS A 413 10.98 -15.44 27.77
C HIS A 413 12.43 -14.92 27.70
N ASP A 414 12.76 -14.09 26.74
CA ASP A 414 14.08 -13.51 26.55
C ASP A 414 14.41 -12.38 27.53
N ALA A 415 13.42 -11.82 28.22
CA ALA A 415 13.62 -10.87 29.32
C ALA A 415 14.48 -11.43 30.48
N ALA A 416 14.57 -12.75 30.61
CA ALA A 416 15.43 -13.41 31.56
C ALA A 416 16.90 -13.52 31.12
N ARG A 417 17.22 -13.22 29.86
CA ARG A 417 18.61 -13.25 29.37
C ARG A 417 19.41 -12.13 30.01
N ARG A 418 20.68 -12.44 30.35
CA ARG A 418 21.63 -11.48 30.88
C ARG A 418 22.37 -10.77 29.77
N ASP A 419 22.54 -9.47 29.92
CA ASP A 419 23.34 -8.65 28.98
C ASP A 419 24.86 -8.86 29.20
N ALA A 420 25.67 -8.10 28.49
CA ALA A 420 27.15 -8.12 28.61
C ALA A 420 27.65 -7.74 30.01
N HIS A 421 26.83 -7.10 30.85
CA HIS A 421 27.13 -6.73 32.24
C HIS A 421 26.57 -7.75 33.24
N GLY A 422 25.98 -8.84 32.79
CA GLY A 422 25.44 -9.90 33.63
C GLY A 422 24.08 -9.56 34.28
N ILE A 423 23.38 -8.52 33.79
CA ILE A 423 22.10 -8.05 34.33
C ILE A 423 20.98 -8.43 33.38
N SER A 424 19.90 -9.01 33.90
CA SER A 424 18.70 -9.29 33.09
C SER A 424 17.77 -8.08 33.00
N TYR A 425 16.88 -8.07 31.97
CA TYR A 425 15.82 -7.05 31.89
C TYR A 425 14.96 -7.02 33.14
N VAL A 426 14.62 -8.17 33.71
CA VAL A 426 13.83 -8.31 34.95
C VAL A 426 14.54 -7.64 36.14
N GLU A 427 15.85 -7.92 36.31
CA GLU A 427 16.65 -7.30 37.36
C GLU A 427 16.73 -5.78 37.20
N ASN A 428 16.86 -5.31 35.96
CA ASN A 428 16.94 -3.88 35.65
C ASN A 428 15.61 -3.16 35.88
N MET A 429 14.48 -3.77 35.49
CA MET A 429 13.14 -3.26 35.80
C MET A 429 12.90 -3.14 37.30
N GLY A 430 13.32 -4.15 38.07
CA GLY A 430 13.26 -4.11 39.55
C GLY A 430 14.05 -2.96 40.17
N ARG A 431 15.26 -2.66 39.63
CA ARG A 431 16.06 -1.49 40.05
C ARG A 431 15.38 -0.16 39.76
N LEU A 432 14.59 -0.09 38.68
CA LEU A 432 13.80 1.08 38.29
C LEU A 432 12.45 1.19 39.04
N GLY A 433 12.20 0.22 39.93
CA GLY A 433 11.02 0.21 40.81
C GLY A 433 9.78 -0.45 40.19
N LEU A 434 9.91 -1.21 39.10
CA LEU A 434 8.83 -2.02 38.58
C LEU A 434 8.85 -3.38 39.30
N VAL A 435 7.81 -3.65 40.07
CA VAL A 435 7.64 -4.89 40.84
C VAL A 435 6.65 -5.83 40.15
N ASN A 436 6.49 -7.04 40.67
CA ASN A 436 5.52 -8.04 40.13
C ASN A 436 5.75 -8.45 38.67
N VAL A 437 7.02 -8.51 38.24
CA VAL A 437 7.39 -8.95 36.89
C VAL A 437 7.32 -10.48 36.80
N ARG A 438 6.66 -11.00 35.76
CA ARG A 438 6.58 -12.43 35.45
C ARG A 438 7.11 -12.67 34.05
N VAL A 439 8.04 -13.60 33.91
CA VAL A 439 8.53 -14.04 32.60
C VAL A 439 7.67 -15.19 32.09
N VAL A 440 7.07 -15.03 30.92
CA VAL A 440 6.25 -16.04 30.28
C VAL A 440 7.17 -17.10 29.65
N PRO A 441 6.94 -18.41 29.89
CA PRO A 441 7.75 -19.46 29.32
C PRO A 441 7.74 -19.43 27.79
N ARG A 442 8.85 -19.83 27.19
CA ARG A 442 8.95 -19.91 25.72
C ARG A 442 7.98 -20.96 25.15
N THR A 443 7.14 -20.52 24.24
CA THR A 443 6.33 -21.42 23.41
C THR A 443 7.13 -21.78 22.16
N THR A 444 7.34 -23.07 21.89
CA THR A 444 8.11 -23.54 20.73
C THR A 444 7.33 -23.39 19.43
N ASP A 445 6.00 -23.41 19.51
CA ASP A 445 5.10 -23.22 18.38
C ASP A 445 4.39 -21.86 18.47
N VAL A 446 4.81 -20.93 17.63
CA VAL A 446 4.24 -19.56 17.54
C VAL A 446 2.73 -19.60 17.26
N TRP A 447 2.28 -20.57 16.45
CA TRP A 447 0.87 -20.71 16.08
C TRP A 447 -0.02 -21.09 17.26
N ARG A 448 0.52 -21.80 18.25
CA ARG A 448 -0.22 -22.10 19.49
C ARG A 448 -0.56 -20.80 20.22
N GLY A 449 0.40 -19.91 20.41
CA GLY A 449 0.16 -18.60 21.05
C GLY A 449 -0.80 -17.73 20.23
N ILE A 450 -0.65 -17.71 18.91
CA ILE A 450 -1.55 -17.01 17.99
C ILE A 450 -2.99 -17.54 18.11
N ASN A 451 -3.18 -18.85 18.12
CA ASN A 451 -4.52 -19.42 18.23
C ASN A 451 -5.15 -19.13 19.60
N THR A 452 -4.38 -19.17 20.68
CA THR A 452 -4.86 -18.72 21.99
C THR A 452 -5.27 -17.25 21.94
N LEU A 453 -4.47 -16.37 21.36
CA LEU A 453 -4.85 -14.97 21.19
C LEU A 453 -6.16 -14.83 20.41
N ARG A 454 -6.32 -15.57 19.31
CA ARG A 454 -7.57 -15.58 18.53
C ARG A 454 -8.80 -15.98 19.34
N GLU A 455 -8.66 -16.93 20.28
CA GLU A 455 -9.73 -17.31 21.20
C GLU A 455 -10.07 -16.20 22.21
N LEU A 456 -9.04 -15.53 22.76
CA LEU A 456 -9.25 -14.41 23.68
C LEU A 456 -9.93 -13.22 22.99
N LEU A 457 -9.58 -12.94 21.73
CA LEU A 457 -10.19 -11.87 20.94
C LEU A 457 -11.71 -11.99 20.85
N GLU A 458 -12.29 -13.21 20.77
CA GLU A 458 -13.74 -13.41 20.74
C GLU A 458 -14.48 -12.79 21.94
N ARG A 459 -13.77 -12.62 23.07
CA ARG A 459 -14.30 -12.08 24.33
C ARG A 459 -13.67 -10.74 24.69
N SER A 460 -13.02 -10.08 23.73
CA SER A 460 -12.27 -8.84 23.96
C SER A 460 -13.11 -7.60 23.67
N PHE A 461 -12.77 -6.53 24.41
CA PHE A 461 -13.22 -5.15 24.19
C PHE A 461 -11.98 -4.25 24.15
N PHE A 462 -11.93 -3.34 23.20
CA PHE A 462 -10.82 -2.42 23.02
C PHE A 462 -11.26 -1.00 23.29
N HIS A 463 -10.62 -0.35 24.24
CA HIS A 463 -10.87 1.04 24.57
C HIS A 463 -10.45 1.97 23.40
N ALA A 464 -11.08 3.14 23.27
CA ALA A 464 -10.77 4.12 22.21
C ALA A 464 -9.28 4.48 22.19
N ARG A 465 -8.60 4.58 23.32
CA ARG A 465 -7.16 4.86 23.42
C ARG A 465 -6.29 3.84 22.70
N THR A 466 -6.72 2.60 22.57
CA THR A 466 -5.97 1.56 21.83
C THR A 466 -5.92 1.80 20.33
N GLN A 467 -6.72 2.76 19.82
CA GLN A 467 -6.72 3.20 18.44
C GLN A 467 -5.94 4.50 18.23
N GLU A 468 -5.51 5.16 19.31
CA GLU A 468 -4.73 6.39 19.22
C GLU A 468 -3.42 6.14 18.47
N LYS A 469 -3.18 7.00 17.50
CA LYS A 469 -1.98 6.97 16.68
C LYS A 469 -0.87 7.73 17.38
N ALA A 470 0.31 7.13 17.47
CA ALA A 470 1.49 7.85 17.96
C ALA A 470 2.01 8.78 16.83
N ARG A 471 2.53 9.95 17.20
CA ARG A 471 3.25 10.82 16.27
C ARG A 471 4.73 10.45 16.32
N GLY A 472 5.26 9.95 15.22
CA GLY A 472 6.69 9.74 15.04
C GLY A 472 7.47 11.07 15.00
N PHE A 473 8.79 10.99 15.14
CA PHE A 473 9.69 12.15 15.21
C PHE A 473 9.58 13.11 14.01
N CYS A 474 9.19 12.62 12.82
CA CYS A 474 8.98 13.41 11.61
C CYS A 474 7.51 13.82 11.38
N GLY A 475 6.63 13.66 12.40
CA GLY A 475 5.20 13.95 12.27
C GLY A 475 4.41 12.85 11.54
N GLU A 476 5.02 11.70 11.30
CA GLU A 476 4.35 10.51 10.76
C GLU A 476 3.42 9.94 11.83
N GLU A 477 2.19 9.61 11.44
CA GLU A 477 1.27 8.91 12.33
C GLU A 477 1.59 7.41 12.30
N GLU A 478 1.98 6.86 13.43
CA GLU A 478 2.13 5.40 13.59
C GLU A 478 0.76 4.78 13.92
N PRO A 479 0.48 3.57 13.39
CA PRO A 479 -0.78 2.87 13.65
C PRO A 479 -1.06 2.70 15.14
N GLY A 480 -2.33 2.73 15.53
CA GLY A 480 -2.73 2.36 16.88
C GLY A 480 -2.61 0.85 17.13
N GLY A 481 -2.64 0.44 18.39
CA GLY A 481 -2.46 -0.95 18.77
C GLY A 481 -3.41 -1.92 18.07
N VAL A 482 -4.68 -1.58 17.97
CA VAL A 482 -5.68 -2.42 17.27
C VAL A 482 -5.37 -2.52 15.77
N GLU A 483 -4.92 -1.43 15.15
CA GLU A 483 -4.56 -1.42 13.73
C GLU A 483 -3.35 -2.32 13.46
N HIS A 484 -2.39 -2.40 14.37
CA HIS A 484 -1.29 -3.37 14.30
C HIS A 484 -1.79 -4.82 14.34
N LEU A 485 -2.78 -5.16 15.18
CA LEU A 485 -3.38 -6.50 15.22
C LEU A 485 -4.16 -6.84 13.93
N GLU A 486 -4.81 -5.85 13.32
CA GLU A 486 -5.50 -6.01 12.02
C GLU A 486 -4.51 -6.31 10.89
N LEU A 487 -3.33 -5.68 10.93
CA LEU A 487 -2.31 -5.73 9.90
C LEU A 487 -1.29 -6.88 10.09
N TYR A 488 -1.31 -7.55 11.24
CA TYR A 488 -0.45 -8.71 11.51
C TYR A 488 -0.79 -9.88 10.59
N ARG A 489 0.21 -10.40 9.88
CA ARG A 489 -0.01 -11.34 8.77
C ARG A 489 1.01 -12.47 8.73
N SER A 490 0.62 -13.57 8.09
CA SER A 490 1.54 -14.65 7.68
C SER A 490 2.28 -14.29 6.39
N ARG A 491 3.44 -14.91 6.18
CA ARG A 491 4.13 -14.80 4.89
C ARG A 491 3.27 -15.42 3.78
N PRO A 492 3.20 -14.77 2.59
CA PRO A 492 2.56 -15.40 1.45
C PRO A 492 3.29 -16.70 1.10
N PRO A 493 2.60 -17.73 0.55
CA PRO A 493 3.22 -18.95 0.08
C PRO A 493 4.35 -18.64 -0.90
N GLY A 494 5.53 -19.24 -0.72
CA GLY A 494 6.65 -19.09 -1.64
C GLY A 494 6.34 -19.66 -3.03
N VAL A 495 7.13 -19.26 -4.03
CA VAL A 495 7.10 -19.85 -5.38
C VAL A 495 7.39 -21.36 -5.24
N GLY A 496 6.37 -22.20 -5.36
CA GLY A 496 6.46 -23.66 -5.13
C GLY A 496 5.39 -24.21 -4.18
N GLY A 497 4.48 -23.37 -3.66
CA GLY A 497 3.31 -23.81 -2.89
C GLY A 497 3.60 -24.26 -1.45
N ALA A 498 4.83 -24.10 -0.95
CA ALA A 498 5.12 -24.31 0.46
C ALA A 498 4.47 -23.21 1.29
N ILE A 499 3.53 -23.58 2.15
CA ILE A 499 2.91 -22.67 3.13
C ILE A 499 4.03 -22.19 4.06
N ALA A 500 4.31 -20.90 4.08
CA ALA A 500 5.24 -20.34 5.05
C ALA A 500 4.59 -20.42 6.45
N GLU A 501 5.09 -21.30 7.29
CA GLU A 501 4.57 -21.58 8.63
C GLU A 501 4.90 -20.47 9.65
N SER A 502 5.42 -19.33 9.24
CA SER A 502 5.81 -18.26 10.18
C SER A 502 5.14 -16.92 9.84
N PRO A 503 4.73 -16.15 10.86
CA PRO A 503 4.30 -14.77 10.67
C PRO A 503 5.40 -13.90 10.04
N VAL A 504 4.99 -12.80 9.39
CA VAL A 504 5.93 -11.77 8.94
C VAL A 504 6.45 -11.03 10.17
N HIS A 505 7.77 -10.87 10.25
CA HIS A 505 8.39 -10.01 11.26
C HIS A 505 8.56 -8.61 10.64
N ASP A 506 7.66 -7.71 10.99
CA ASP A 506 7.63 -6.31 10.57
C ASP A 506 7.19 -5.41 11.73
N GLY A 507 6.97 -4.12 11.48
CA GLY A 507 6.55 -3.18 12.52
C GLY A 507 5.23 -3.54 13.24
N HIS A 508 4.41 -4.43 12.65
CA HIS A 508 3.16 -4.88 13.27
C HIS A 508 3.34 -6.08 14.19
N SER A 509 4.41 -6.85 13.99
CA SER A 509 4.68 -8.06 14.75
C SER A 509 4.90 -7.78 16.24
N HIS A 510 5.58 -6.69 16.60
CA HIS A 510 5.88 -6.36 18.00
C HIS A 510 4.63 -6.18 18.86
N THR A 511 3.65 -5.42 18.36
CA THR A 511 2.37 -5.23 19.05
C THR A 511 1.56 -6.53 19.13
N ALA A 512 1.59 -7.34 18.07
CA ALA A 512 0.94 -8.64 18.06
C ALA A 512 1.64 -9.66 18.97
N ASP A 513 2.96 -9.63 19.05
CA ASP A 513 3.76 -10.49 19.92
C ASP A 513 3.58 -10.10 21.40
N ALA A 514 3.43 -8.81 21.72
CA ALA A 514 3.03 -8.36 23.05
C ALA A 514 1.64 -8.89 23.44
N ALA A 515 0.65 -8.82 22.53
CA ALA A 515 -0.68 -9.40 22.76
C ALA A 515 -0.61 -10.94 22.91
N ARG A 516 0.25 -11.61 22.14
CA ARG A 516 0.51 -13.05 22.25
C ARG A 516 1.14 -13.40 23.59
N THR A 517 2.05 -12.57 24.13
CA THR A 517 2.62 -12.76 25.48
C THR A 517 1.52 -12.81 26.54
N PHE A 518 0.47 -11.96 26.45
CA PHE A 518 -0.70 -12.05 27.31
C PHE A 518 -1.45 -13.37 27.15
N ALA A 519 -1.70 -13.78 25.90
CA ALA A 519 -2.41 -15.01 25.60
C ALA A 519 -1.65 -16.26 26.08
N GLU A 520 -0.33 -16.28 25.94
CA GLU A 520 0.52 -17.36 26.44
C GLU A 520 0.51 -17.41 27.98
N ALA A 521 0.59 -16.25 28.66
CA ALA A 521 0.46 -16.19 30.11
C ALA A 521 -0.89 -16.72 30.60
N TRP A 522 -1.98 -16.39 29.88
CA TRP A 522 -3.31 -16.94 30.13
C TRP A 522 -3.32 -18.48 30.01
N SER A 523 -2.79 -19.01 28.92
CA SER A 523 -2.76 -20.45 28.67
C SER A 523 -1.93 -21.24 29.69
N HIS A 524 -0.92 -20.58 30.28
CA HIS A 524 -0.07 -21.15 31.34
C HIS A 524 -0.65 -20.96 32.76
N GLY A 525 -1.85 -20.37 32.89
CA GLY A 525 -2.47 -20.12 34.20
C GLY A 525 -1.73 -19.07 35.04
N MET A 526 -0.88 -18.23 34.46
CA MET A 526 -0.02 -17.28 35.15
C MET A 526 -0.76 -16.02 35.62
N LEU A 527 -2.01 -15.81 35.22
CA LEU A 527 -2.79 -14.61 35.48
C LEU A 527 -3.53 -14.69 36.85
N HIS A 528 -3.47 -15.84 37.53
CA HIS A 528 -4.04 -15.96 38.88
C HIS A 528 -3.03 -15.45 39.91
N GLY A 529 -3.47 -14.50 40.75
CA GLY A 529 -2.68 -14.03 41.89
C GLY A 529 -2.55 -15.15 42.91
N THR A 530 -1.37 -15.30 43.54
CA THR A 530 -1.23 -16.00 44.81
C THR A 530 -1.87 -15.12 45.88
N GLY A 531 -3.19 -15.02 45.90
CA GLY A 531 -3.93 -14.39 46.99
C GLY A 531 -3.79 -15.26 48.23
N ASN A 532 -3.22 -14.71 49.30
CA ASN A 532 -3.26 -15.30 50.65
C ASN A 532 -4.70 -15.65 51.02
N GLY A 533 -4.91 -16.94 51.19
CA GLY A 533 -5.84 -17.61 52.04
C GLY A 533 -7.24 -17.02 52.23
N ARG A 534 -8.18 -17.56 51.48
CA ARG A 534 -9.44 -18.14 52.01
C ARG A 534 -9.95 -19.14 50.99
N GLU A 535 -9.68 -20.41 51.24
CA GLU A 535 -10.40 -21.52 50.66
C GLU A 535 -11.91 -21.31 50.82
N ARG A 536 -12.61 -21.10 49.70
CA ARG A 536 -14.00 -21.47 49.59
C ARG A 536 -14.11 -22.52 48.49
N GLY A 537 -14.10 -23.78 48.96
CA GLY A 537 -14.42 -24.92 48.11
C GLY A 537 -15.77 -24.74 47.44
N ARG A 538 -15.76 -24.78 46.11
CA ARG A 538 -16.89 -25.21 45.33
C ARG A 538 -16.38 -26.14 44.19
N ARG A 539 -16.63 -27.43 44.44
CA ARG A 539 -16.54 -28.46 43.39
C ARG A 539 -17.38 -28.01 42.19
N ALA A 540 -16.74 -27.74 41.09
CA ALA A 540 -17.41 -27.67 39.81
C ALA A 540 -17.82 -29.10 39.44
N ARG A 541 -19.11 -29.36 39.35
CA ARG A 541 -19.67 -30.54 38.71
C ARG A 541 -19.57 -30.35 37.23
N MET A 542 -18.97 -31.34 36.56
CA MET A 542 -19.10 -31.56 35.10
C MET A 542 -20.58 -31.60 34.69
N TRP A 543 -20.89 -30.85 33.66
CA TRP A 543 -21.81 -31.25 32.58
C TRP A 543 -21.28 -30.64 31.28
#